data_8020ed72d53d47603e9778419e75dd7d
#
_entry.id   8020ed72d53d47603e9778419e75dd7d
#
_cell.length_a   1.000
_cell.length_b   1.000
_cell.length_c   1.000
_cell.angle_alpha   90.00
_cell.angle_beta   90.00
_cell.angle_gamma   90.00
#
_symmetry.space_group_name_H-M   'P 1'
#
loop_
_entity.id
_entity.type
_entity.pdbx_description
1 polymer ?
#
loop_
_entity_poly.entity_id
_entity_poly.type
_entity_poly.pdbx_seq_one_letter_code
_entity_poly.pdbx_strand_id
1 'polypeptide(L)' 'MNILVMNGPNLNMLGMREPDIYGHETVGDIEVKCRQLAAGHGMELDWFQSNFEGKLIDKIQQAVGKMDWIIINA' A
#
# COMPACT_ATOMS: atom_id res chain seq x y z
N MET A 1 0.56 2.82 16.99
CA MET A 1 0.07 3.67 15.88
C MET A 1 -0.28 2.79 14.69
N ASN A 2 -1.43 2.98 14.12
CA ASN A 2 -1.93 2.20 13.00
C ASN A 2 -1.88 3.04 11.73
N ILE A 3 -1.24 2.51 10.70
CA ILE A 3 -1.04 3.18 9.41
C ILE A 3 -1.67 2.33 8.30
N LEU A 4 -2.51 2.94 7.49
CA LEU A 4 -3.03 2.33 6.27
C LEU A 4 -2.26 2.87 5.07
N VAL A 5 -1.67 1.98 4.28
CA VAL A 5 -1.08 2.32 2.98
C VAL A 5 -2.02 1.83 1.89
N MET A 6 -2.46 2.75 1.04
CA MET A 6 -3.37 2.44 -0.06
C MET A 6 -2.65 2.64 -1.39
N ASN A 7 -2.74 1.64 -2.24
CA ASN A 7 -2.14 1.66 -3.57
C ASN A 7 -3.25 1.61 -4.63
N GLY A 8 -3.22 2.56 -5.54
CA GLY A 8 -4.21 2.74 -6.56
C GLY A 8 -4.08 1.80 -7.75
N PRO A 9 -4.81 2.09 -8.84
CA PRO A 9 -4.89 1.21 -10.00
C PRO A 9 -3.53 0.91 -10.62
N ASN A 10 -3.37 -0.33 -11.08
CA ASN A 10 -2.21 -0.84 -11.81
C ASN A 10 -0.92 -0.97 -10.98
N LEU A 11 -0.90 -0.59 -9.72
CA LEU A 11 0.29 -0.77 -8.87
C LEU A 11 0.58 -2.25 -8.60
N ASN A 12 -0.41 -3.11 -8.73
CA ASN A 12 -0.21 -4.57 -8.69
C ASN A 12 0.68 -5.08 -9.84
N MET A 13 0.87 -4.29 -10.89
CA MET A 13 1.72 -4.63 -12.03
C MET A 13 3.16 -4.13 -11.88
N LEU A 14 3.48 -3.51 -10.76
CA LEU A 14 4.83 -3.00 -10.51
C LEU A 14 5.85 -4.15 -10.57
N GLY A 15 6.95 -3.92 -11.30
CA GLY A 15 7.99 -4.92 -11.52
C GLY A 15 7.66 -5.96 -12.57
N MET A 16 6.46 -5.96 -13.12
CA MET A 16 5.99 -6.91 -14.13
C MET A 16 5.98 -6.32 -15.55
N ARG A 17 6.05 -4.98 -15.67
CA ARG A 17 6.07 -4.26 -16.96
C ARG A 17 7.43 -3.62 -17.16
N GLU A 18 8.05 -3.92 -18.30
CA GLU A 18 9.33 -3.32 -18.73
C GLU A 18 10.34 -3.23 -17.58
N PRO A 19 10.70 -4.37 -16.94
CA PRO A 19 11.55 -4.37 -15.75
C PRO A 19 12.93 -3.76 -16.00
N ASP A 20 13.44 -3.80 -17.21
CA ASP A 20 14.72 -3.20 -17.58
C ASP A 20 14.70 -1.67 -17.47
N ILE A 21 13.51 -1.07 -17.55
CA ILE A 21 13.31 0.39 -17.46
C ILE A 21 12.87 0.79 -16.05
N TYR A 22 11.89 0.07 -15.47
CA TYR A 22 11.22 0.45 -14.22
C TYR A 22 11.72 -0.33 -13.00
N GLY A 23 12.60 -1.31 -13.20
CA GLY A 23 13.11 -2.16 -12.13
C GLY A 23 12.30 -3.44 -11.94
N HIS A 24 12.79 -4.31 -11.06
CA HIS A 24 12.23 -5.65 -10.84
C HIS A 24 11.39 -5.76 -9.56
N GLU A 25 11.38 -4.75 -8.71
CA GLU A 25 10.61 -4.81 -7.47
C GLU A 25 9.11 -4.85 -7.76
N THR A 26 8.43 -5.82 -7.17
CA THR A 26 6.97 -5.91 -7.21
C THR A 26 6.37 -5.11 -6.06
N VAL A 27 5.05 -4.88 -6.11
CA VAL A 27 4.35 -4.23 -5.01
C VAL A 27 4.44 -5.07 -3.73
N GLY A 28 4.50 -6.40 -3.86
CA GLY A 28 4.70 -7.30 -2.72
C GLY A 28 6.06 -7.13 -2.06
N ASP A 29 7.10 -6.91 -2.85
CA ASP A 29 8.46 -6.65 -2.33
C ASP A 29 8.49 -5.35 -1.53
N ILE A 30 7.82 -4.32 -2.03
CA ILE A 30 7.73 -3.03 -1.36
C ILE A 30 6.91 -3.14 -0.08
N GLU A 31 5.82 -3.90 -0.11
CA GLU A 31 5.00 -4.16 1.08
C GLU A 31 5.84 -4.77 2.20
N VAL A 32 6.64 -5.79 1.91
CA VAL A 32 7.51 -6.43 2.90
C VAL A 32 8.46 -5.43 3.53
N LYS A 33 9.10 -4.58 2.72
CA LYS A 33 10.01 -3.54 3.23
C LYS A 33 9.30 -2.56 4.13
N CYS A 34 8.10 -2.12 3.74
CA CYS A 34 7.31 -1.17 4.53
C CYS A 34 6.86 -1.79 5.86
N ARG A 35 6.43 -3.06 5.85
CA ARG A 35 6.04 -3.75 7.08
C ARG A 35 7.21 -3.92 8.05
N GLN A 36 8.38 -4.26 7.53
CA GLN A 36 9.60 -4.38 8.35
C GLN A 36 9.98 -3.04 8.99
N LEU A 37 9.92 -1.96 8.21
CA LEU A 37 10.22 -0.62 8.72
C LEU A 37 9.23 -0.20 9.79
N ALA A 38 7.93 -0.41 9.56
CA ALA A 38 6.89 -0.08 10.53
C ALA A 38 7.07 -0.86 11.83
N ALA A 39 7.34 -2.16 11.73
CA ALA A 39 7.58 -3.02 12.92
C ALA A 39 8.78 -2.53 13.73
N GLY A 40 9.85 -2.08 13.06
CA GLY A 40 11.02 -1.53 13.73
C GLY A 40 10.75 -0.24 14.51
N HIS A 41 9.66 0.46 14.19
CA HIS A 41 9.22 1.68 14.90
C HIS A 41 7.99 1.45 15.78
N GLY A 42 7.60 0.20 16.02
CA GLY A 42 6.45 -0.12 16.86
C GLY A 42 5.09 0.26 16.26
N MET A 43 5.03 0.36 14.94
CA MET A 43 3.80 0.70 14.23
C MET A 43 3.18 -0.52 13.57
N GLU A 44 1.84 -0.55 13.50
CA GLU A 44 1.10 -1.55 12.75
C GLU A 44 0.75 -0.99 11.38
N LEU A 45 1.04 -1.75 10.33
CA LEU A 45 0.78 -1.36 8.96
C LEU A 45 -0.32 -2.24 8.36
N ASP A 46 -1.34 -1.60 7.79
CA ASP A 46 -2.32 -2.25 6.93
C ASP A 46 -2.04 -1.82 5.50
N TRP A 47 -2.08 -2.78 4.58
CA TRP A 47 -1.73 -2.58 3.17
C TRP A 47 -2.91 -2.97 2.30
N PHE A 48 -3.33 -2.06 1.42
CA PHE A 48 -4.44 -2.29 0.53
C PHE A 48 -4.11 -1.82 -0.88
N GLN A 49 -4.45 -2.62 -1.86
CA GLN A 49 -4.31 -2.27 -3.26
C GLN A 49 -5.59 -2.64 -3.99
N SER A 50 -6.04 -1.77 -4.89
CA SER A 50 -7.18 -2.08 -5.75
C SER A 50 -7.09 -1.31 -7.05
N ASN A 51 -7.59 -1.92 -8.12
CA ASN A 51 -7.79 -1.29 -9.41
C ASN A 51 -9.16 -0.60 -9.51
N PHE A 52 -9.99 -0.71 -8.48
CA PHE A 52 -11.35 -0.19 -8.48
C PHE A 52 -11.46 0.99 -7.51
N GLU A 53 -11.81 2.15 -8.06
CA GLU A 53 -11.94 3.37 -7.28
C GLU A 53 -12.95 3.23 -6.12
N GLY A 54 -14.09 2.57 -6.39
CA GLY A 54 -15.10 2.36 -5.35
C GLY A 54 -14.59 1.56 -4.15
N LYS A 55 -13.73 0.57 -4.38
CA LYS A 55 -13.12 -0.22 -3.30
C LYS A 55 -12.12 0.62 -2.50
N LEU A 56 -11.40 1.52 -3.16
CA LEU A 56 -10.48 2.43 -2.47
C LEU A 56 -11.25 3.39 -1.57
N ILE A 57 -12.38 3.91 -2.06
CA ILE A 57 -13.25 4.80 -1.28
C ILE A 57 -13.81 4.05 -0.06
N ASP A 58 -14.30 2.83 -0.25
CA ASP A 58 -14.84 2.01 0.84
C ASP A 58 -13.77 1.77 1.92
N LYS A 59 -12.53 1.50 1.49
CA LYS A 59 -11.43 1.26 2.43
C LYS A 59 -11.11 2.50 3.26
N ILE A 60 -11.13 3.68 2.64
CA ILE A 60 -10.94 4.94 3.36
C ILE A 60 -12.02 5.13 4.42
N GLN A 61 -13.28 4.89 4.06
CA GLN A 61 -14.40 5.03 4.99
C GLN A 61 -14.29 4.06 6.16
N GLN A 62 -13.87 2.83 5.91
CA GLN A 62 -13.64 1.83 6.95
C GLN A 62 -12.49 2.20 7.89
N ALA A 63 -11.52 2.96 7.41
CA ALA A 63 -10.35 3.37 8.19
C ALA A 63 -10.66 4.49 9.19
N VAL A 64 -11.76 5.22 9.00
CA VAL A 64 -12.14 6.33 9.89
C VAL A 64 -12.31 5.81 11.32
N GLY A 65 -11.61 6.44 12.27
CA GLY A 65 -11.63 6.06 13.67
C GLY A 65 -10.79 4.84 14.04
N LYS A 66 -10.16 4.17 13.07
CA LYS A 66 -9.33 2.98 13.30
C LYS A 66 -7.87 3.19 12.98
N MET A 67 -7.57 4.05 11.99
CA MET A 67 -6.21 4.34 11.54
C MET A 67 -5.79 5.73 11.99
N ASP A 68 -4.53 5.87 12.41
CA ASP A 68 -3.97 7.16 12.77
C ASP A 68 -3.52 7.93 11.54
N TRP A 69 -3.05 7.21 10.51
CA TRP A 69 -2.56 7.79 9.26
C TRP A 69 -3.02 6.98 8.06
N ILE A 70 -3.28 7.67 6.96
CA ILE A 70 -3.56 7.04 5.66
C ILE A 70 -2.56 7.63 4.66
N ILE A 71 -1.79 6.75 4.03
CA ILE A 71 -0.87 7.11 2.96
C ILE A 71 -1.46 6.58 1.65
N ILE A 72 -1.67 7.47 0.70
CA ILE A 72 -2.28 7.12 -0.59
C ILE A 72 -1.24 7.27 -1.69
N ASN A 73 -1.00 6.17 -2.37
CA ASN A 73 -0.15 6.11 -3.55
C ASN A 73 -1.05 5.91 -4.76
N ALA A 74 -1.41 7.00 -5.39
CA ALA A 74 -2.37 7.00 -6.50
C ALA A 74 -1.79 6.43 -7.79
#